data_8850550e2d903a3c9f1c7938f75dbe62
#
_entry.id   8850550e2d903a3c9f1c7938f75dbe62
#
_cell.length_a   1.000
_cell.length_b   1.000
_cell.length_c   1.000
_cell.angle_alpha   90.00
_cell.angle_beta   90.00
_cell.angle_gamma   90.00
#
_symmetry.space_group_name_H-M   'P 1'
#
loop_
_entity.id
_entity.type
_entity.pdbx_description
1 polymer ?
#
loop_
_entity_poly.entity_id
_entity_poly.type
_entity_poly.pdbx_seq_one_letter_code
_entity_poly.pdbx_strand_id
1 'polypeptide(L)'
;MEIEIVGAKKLNSIITVRVTESTTIGDIKKELNKQKKAPYVARQCLRTDPKGKSLSDSETVKSLGLSNSSQLYYKDLGPQIGWKTVFLVEYAGPLFVYIWVYTRPWIFYGETNQEAKPVVHYAAVCWTIHYAKRLFETIFVHRFSHATMPLRNLFKNCLYYWLFTMYVAYHVNHPLYTEPSGAASAIGLAIFVICELGNLSIHLALRDLRPAGTAVRKIPVTTGNPFTSLFNSVSCPNYTYEIGSWIGFTIMTKCLPAALFAFAGAYQMSVWALAKHRAYKKEFSDYPKGRKAIIPGLF
;
A
#
# COMPACT_ATOMS: atom_id res chain seq x y z
N MET A 1 -34.72 9.87 18.81
CA MET A 1 -34.54 8.43 18.65
C MET A 1 -33.33 8.00 19.47
N GLU A 2 -33.38 6.84 20.09
CA GLU A 2 -32.28 6.33 20.92
C GLU A 2 -31.70 5.05 20.27
N ILE A 3 -30.36 4.99 20.22
CA ILE A 3 -29.62 3.84 19.68
C ILE A 3 -28.71 3.31 20.78
N GLU A 4 -28.76 2.00 20.99
CA GLU A 4 -27.91 1.31 21.96
C GLU A 4 -26.58 0.92 21.33
N ILE A 5 -25.47 1.22 22.00
CA ILE A 5 -24.14 0.79 21.59
C ILE A 5 -23.73 -0.41 22.45
N VAL A 6 -23.46 -1.52 21.80
CA VAL A 6 -23.18 -2.82 22.43
C VAL A 6 -21.78 -3.28 22.08
N GLY A 7 -21.06 -3.87 23.01
CA GLY A 7 -19.72 -4.43 22.75
C GLY A 7 -19.79 -5.65 21.83
N ALA A 8 -19.09 -5.62 20.70
CA ALA A 8 -19.15 -6.69 19.67
C ALA A 8 -18.65 -8.08 20.18
N LYS A 9 -17.85 -8.14 21.24
CA LYS A 9 -17.35 -9.41 21.80
C LYS A 9 -18.19 -9.96 22.93
N LYS A 10 -18.58 -9.09 23.89
CA LYS A 10 -19.25 -9.49 25.13
C LYS A 10 -20.75 -9.25 25.08
N LEU A 11 -21.25 -8.60 24.05
CA LEU A 11 -22.65 -8.22 23.86
C LEU A 11 -23.25 -7.45 25.06
N ASN A 12 -22.37 -6.76 25.80
CA ASN A 12 -22.80 -5.92 26.93
C ASN A 12 -23.11 -4.50 26.42
N SER A 13 -24.16 -3.90 26.95
CA SER A 13 -24.47 -2.50 26.67
C SER A 13 -23.36 -1.58 27.17
N ILE A 14 -22.92 -0.66 26.34
CA ILE A 14 -21.91 0.33 26.67
C ILE A 14 -22.58 1.65 27.03
N ILE A 15 -23.52 2.09 26.18
CA ILE A 15 -24.27 3.35 26.34
C ILE A 15 -25.43 3.39 25.34
N THR A 16 -26.45 4.19 25.68
CA THR A 16 -27.50 4.61 24.76
C THR A 16 -27.25 6.06 24.35
N VAL A 17 -27.27 6.34 23.04
CA VAL A 17 -27.06 7.68 22.50
C VAL A 17 -28.34 8.20 21.84
N ARG A 18 -28.62 9.47 22.07
CA ARG A 18 -29.72 10.17 21.40
C ARG A 18 -29.25 10.69 20.05
N VAL A 19 -30.02 10.37 19.01
CA VAL A 19 -29.69 10.67 17.62
C VAL A 19 -30.90 11.18 16.86
N THR A 20 -30.66 11.85 15.75
CA THR A 20 -31.64 12.23 14.73
C THR A 20 -31.42 11.42 13.46
N GLU A 21 -32.34 11.47 12.50
CA GLU A 21 -32.16 10.81 11.20
C GLU A 21 -30.90 11.28 10.45
N SER A 22 -30.51 12.55 10.63
CA SER A 22 -29.35 13.17 9.99
C SER A 22 -28.02 12.90 10.73
N THR A 23 -28.07 12.36 11.95
CA THR A 23 -26.86 12.05 12.73
C THR A 23 -26.00 11.03 11.98
N THR A 24 -24.70 11.35 11.82
CA THR A 24 -23.76 10.45 11.15
C THR A 24 -23.15 9.45 12.14
N ILE A 25 -22.63 8.35 11.61
CA ILE A 25 -21.82 7.38 12.39
C ILE A 25 -20.60 8.06 13.01
N GLY A 26 -19.98 9.01 12.28
CA GLY A 26 -18.88 9.82 12.82
C GLY A 26 -19.28 10.65 14.04
N ASP A 27 -20.50 11.19 14.07
CA ASP A 27 -21.00 11.96 15.20
C ASP A 27 -21.29 11.07 16.42
N ILE A 28 -21.82 9.87 16.20
CA ILE A 28 -21.99 8.87 17.26
C ILE A 28 -20.61 8.50 17.87
N LYS A 29 -19.58 8.27 17.03
CA LYS A 29 -18.22 7.97 17.51
C LYS A 29 -17.62 9.14 18.30
N LYS A 30 -17.85 10.40 17.89
CA LYS A 30 -17.42 11.58 18.65
C LYS A 30 -18.09 11.64 20.01
N GLU A 31 -19.39 11.37 20.07
CA GLU A 31 -20.15 11.36 21.33
C GLU A 31 -19.65 10.28 22.28
N LEU A 32 -19.38 9.06 21.77
CA LEU A 32 -18.76 7.99 22.56
C LEU A 32 -17.40 8.40 23.15
N ASN A 33 -16.57 9.09 22.37
CA ASN A 33 -15.29 9.59 22.85
C ASN A 33 -15.45 10.70 23.89
N LYS A 34 -16.35 11.66 23.65
CA LYS A 34 -16.65 12.78 24.57
C LYS A 34 -17.09 12.26 25.93
N GLN A 35 -17.93 11.24 25.96
CA GLN A 35 -18.38 10.58 27.19
C GLN A 35 -17.37 9.61 27.80
N LYS A 36 -16.14 9.52 27.24
CA LYS A 36 -15.08 8.61 27.70
C LYS A 36 -15.47 7.12 27.70
N LYS A 37 -16.46 6.74 26.90
CA LYS A 37 -16.88 5.32 26.74
C LYS A 37 -16.07 4.59 25.67
N ALA A 38 -15.43 5.32 24.76
CA ALA A 38 -14.57 4.78 23.72
C ALA A 38 -13.35 5.69 23.46
N PRO A 39 -12.24 5.15 22.95
CA PRO A 39 -11.06 5.93 22.54
C PRO A 39 -11.39 6.86 21.35
N TYR A 40 -10.39 7.58 20.85
CA TYR A 40 -10.54 8.50 19.71
C TYR A 40 -11.19 7.83 18.47
N VAL A 41 -11.89 8.64 17.68
CA VAL A 41 -12.80 8.22 16.59
C VAL A 41 -12.19 7.18 15.64
N ALA A 42 -10.95 7.39 15.17
CA ALA A 42 -10.31 6.49 14.23
C ALA A 42 -10.07 5.06 14.78
N ARG A 43 -10.04 4.91 16.11
CA ARG A 43 -9.90 3.61 16.78
C ARG A 43 -11.23 2.88 16.93
N GLN A 44 -12.36 3.57 16.74
CA GLN A 44 -13.69 3.03 16.92
C GLN A 44 -14.22 2.40 15.61
N CYS A 45 -14.74 1.20 15.70
CA CYS A 45 -15.48 0.54 14.62
C CYS A 45 -16.92 0.27 15.07
N LEU A 46 -17.90 0.83 14.38
CA LEU A 46 -19.31 0.55 14.58
C LEU A 46 -19.84 -0.31 13.43
N ARG A 47 -20.77 -1.20 13.73
CA ARG A 47 -21.36 -2.17 12.81
C ARG A 47 -22.83 -2.35 13.13
N THR A 48 -23.63 -2.75 12.15
CA THR A 48 -25.04 -3.17 12.38
C THR A 48 -25.17 -4.61 12.82
N ASP A 49 -24.11 -5.41 12.68
CA ASP A 49 -24.03 -6.81 13.06
C ASP A 49 -22.67 -7.08 13.73
N PRO A 50 -22.55 -7.96 14.77
CA PRO A 50 -21.30 -8.24 15.46
C PRO A 50 -20.14 -8.65 14.55
N LYS A 51 -20.45 -9.38 13.48
CA LYS A 51 -19.50 -9.85 12.44
C LYS A 51 -19.59 -9.07 11.14
N GLY A 52 -20.48 -8.10 11.06
CA GLY A 52 -20.76 -7.30 9.87
C GLY A 52 -19.60 -6.39 9.43
N LYS A 53 -19.79 -5.73 8.30
CA LYS A 53 -18.86 -4.74 7.77
C LYS A 53 -18.84 -3.49 8.64
N SER A 54 -17.68 -2.83 8.74
CA SER A 54 -17.55 -1.53 9.40
C SER A 54 -18.37 -0.48 8.64
N LEU A 55 -19.14 0.31 9.38
CA LEU A 55 -19.89 1.44 8.84
C LEU A 55 -18.93 2.60 8.53
N SER A 56 -19.25 3.35 7.47
CA SER A 56 -18.54 4.59 7.12
C SER A 56 -18.94 5.72 8.07
N ASP A 57 -18.00 6.59 8.41
CA ASP A 57 -18.29 7.77 9.26
C ASP A 57 -19.27 8.75 8.62
N SER A 58 -19.42 8.74 7.29
CA SER A 58 -20.36 9.59 6.54
C SER A 58 -21.77 9.00 6.42
N GLU A 59 -21.98 7.72 6.74
CA GLU A 59 -23.32 7.12 6.72
C GLU A 59 -24.17 7.71 7.84
N THR A 60 -25.45 7.99 7.51
CA THR A 60 -26.42 8.55 8.45
C THR A 60 -27.31 7.47 9.04
N VAL A 61 -27.90 7.75 10.19
CA VAL A 61 -28.91 6.90 10.81
C VAL A 61 -30.03 6.56 9.82
N LYS A 62 -30.48 7.54 9.02
CA LYS A 62 -31.49 7.37 7.97
C LYS A 62 -31.02 6.45 6.85
N SER A 63 -29.80 6.65 6.32
CA SER A 63 -29.27 5.85 5.23
C SER A 63 -29.07 4.37 5.59
N LEU A 64 -28.90 4.09 6.89
CA LEU A 64 -28.75 2.73 7.43
C LEU A 64 -30.09 2.10 7.84
N GLY A 65 -31.21 2.84 7.74
CA GLY A 65 -32.52 2.35 8.15
C GLY A 65 -32.64 2.05 9.65
N LEU A 66 -31.83 2.75 10.49
CA LEU A 66 -31.87 2.54 11.93
C LEU A 66 -33.09 3.19 12.54
N SER A 67 -33.76 2.48 13.44
CA SER A 67 -34.96 2.90 14.16
C SER A 67 -34.67 3.09 15.65
N ASN A 68 -35.68 3.53 16.39
CA ASN A 68 -35.61 3.62 17.84
C ASN A 68 -35.29 2.24 18.45
N SER A 69 -34.40 2.19 19.42
CA SER A 69 -33.90 0.97 20.05
C SER A 69 -33.04 0.04 19.17
N SER A 70 -32.62 0.50 17.97
CA SER A 70 -31.64 -0.23 17.16
C SER A 70 -30.30 -0.36 17.93
N GLN A 71 -29.59 -1.47 17.66
CA GLN A 71 -28.29 -1.72 18.27
C GLN A 71 -27.15 -1.51 17.25
N LEU A 72 -26.06 -0.87 17.68
CA LEU A 72 -24.81 -0.81 16.95
C LEU A 72 -23.71 -1.50 17.76
N TYR A 73 -22.94 -2.34 17.08
CA TYR A 73 -21.89 -3.14 17.68
C TYR A 73 -20.55 -2.43 17.60
N TYR A 74 -20.00 -2.13 18.77
CA TYR A 74 -18.72 -1.45 18.94
C TYR A 74 -17.57 -2.45 19.02
N LYS A 75 -16.50 -2.18 18.25
CA LYS A 75 -15.21 -2.87 18.35
C LYS A 75 -14.07 -1.86 18.41
N ASP A 76 -13.18 -2.03 19.39
CA ASP A 76 -11.91 -1.31 19.44
C ASP A 76 -10.93 -1.93 18.44
N LEU A 77 -10.40 -1.08 17.54
CA LEU A 77 -9.43 -1.47 16.51
C LEU A 77 -7.97 -1.43 17.02
N GLY A 78 -7.75 -0.97 18.25
CA GLY A 78 -6.42 -0.68 18.78
C GLY A 78 -5.84 0.62 18.23
N PRO A 79 -4.61 0.98 18.63
CA PRO A 79 -3.94 2.20 18.12
C PRO A 79 -3.90 2.23 16.60
N GLN A 80 -4.27 3.40 16.03
CA GLN A 80 -4.37 3.61 14.59
C GLN A 80 -3.35 4.65 14.14
N ILE A 81 -2.87 4.50 12.89
CA ILE A 81 -1.98 5.43 12.22
C ILE A 81 -2.51 5.73 10.81
N GLY A 82 -2.35 6.96 10.35
CA GLY A 82 -2.78 7.37 9.01
C GLY A 82 -1.99 6.68 7.90
N TRP A 83 -2.66 6.21 6.85
CA TRP A 83 -2.03 5.54 5.71
C TRP A 83 -0.91 6.37 5.06
N LYS A 84 -1.10 7.69 4.94
CA LYS A 84 -0.07 8.58 4.39
C LYS A 84 1.22 8.51 5.21
N THR A 85 1.10 8.60 6.55
CA THR A 85 2.25 8.48 7.46
C THR A 85 2.91 7.11 7.35
N VAL A 86 2.12 6.04 7.27
CA VAL A 86 2.63 4.68 7.08
C VAL A 86 3.54 4.60 5.86
N PHE A 87 3.06 5.01 4.69
CA PHE A 87 3.84 4.94 3.46
C PHE A 87 5.08 5.85 3.48
N LEU A 88 4.98 7.03 4.11
CA LEU A 88 6.15 7.89 4.26
C LEU A 88 7.24 7.24 5.11
N VAL A 89 6.88 6.60 6.23
CA VAL A 89 7.85 5.91 7.10
C VAL A 89 8.40 4.65 6.41
N GLU A 90 7.53 3.85 5.78
CA GLU A 90 7.93 2.63 5.05
C GLU A 90 8.94 2.91 3.95
N TYR A 91 8.79 3.99 3.19
CA TYR A 91 9.65 4.31 2.04
C TYR A 91 10.84 5.19 2.38
N ALA A 92 10.77 6.01 3.44
CA ALA A 92 11.91 6.78 3.90
C ALA A 92 13.04 5.89 4.40
N GLY A 93 12.72 4.83 5.15
CA GLY A 93 13.73 3.90 5.65
C GLY A 93 14.61 3.30 4.56
N PRO A 94 14.05 2.65 3.52
CA PRO A 94 14.82 2.13 2.39
C PRO A 94 15.68 3.18 1.69
N LEU A 95 15.18 4.39 1.51
CA LEU A 95 15.95 5.48 0.91
C LEU A 95 17.21 5.78 1.72
N PHE A 96 17.05 6.07 3.02
CA PHE A 96 18.18 6.45 3.87
C PHE A 96 19.11 5.28 4.19
N VAL A 97 18.58 4.10 4.43
CA VAL A 97 19.38 2.91 4.74
C VAL A 97 20.26 2.53 3.57
N TYR A 98 19.74 2.54 2.34
CA TYR A 98 20.55 2.20 1.16
C TYR A 98 21.67 3.21 0.95
N ILE A 99 21.35 4.51 1.00
CA ILE A 99 22.35 5.58 0.84
C ILE A 99 23.44 5.48 1.91
N TRP A 100 23.05 5.21 3.16
CA TRP A 100 24.01 5.01 4.24
C TRP A 100 24.94 3.82 3.97
N VAL A 101 24.40 2.67 3.61
CA VAL A 101 25.23 1.47 3.32
C VAL A 101 26.08 1.68 2.07
N TYR A 102 25.61 2.44 1.09
CA TYR A 102 26.37 2.81 -0.11
C TYR A 102 27.64 3.60 0.20
N THR A 103 27.69 4.38 1.29
CA THR A 103 28.94 5.05 1.73
C THR A 103 29.98 4.08 2.27
N ARG A 104 29.70 2.76 2.29
CA ARG A 104 30.57 1.70 2.80
C ARG A 104 31.09 1.97 4.20
N PRO A 105 30.21 2.17 5.20
CA PRO A 105 30.62 2.48 6.57
C PRO A 105 31.47 1.35 7.15
N TRP A 106 32.51 1.75 7.86
CA TRP A 106 33.52 0.86 8.47
C TRP A 106 32.89 -0.29 9.29
N ILE A 107 31.78 -0.01 9.98
CA ILE A 107 31.09 -0.98 10.82
C ILE A 107 30.62 -2.23 10.06
N PHE A 108 30.41 -2.14 8.72
CA PHE A 108 30.00 -3.26 7.90
C PHE A 108 31.11 -3.89 7.11
N TYR A 109 32.08 -3.10 6.66
CA TYR A 109 33.07 -3.55 5.68
C TYR A 109 34.52 -3.43 6.15
N GLY A 110 34.75 -2.87 7.34
CA GLY A 110 36.10 -2.51 7.78
C GLY A 110 36.72 -1.42 6.90
N GLU A 111 38.05 -1.30 6.92
CA GLU A 111 38.76 -0.46 5.97
C GLU A 111 38.81 -1.12 4.60
N THR A 112 38.41 -0.39 3.58
CA THR A 112 38.44 -0.86 2.18
C THR A 112 38.87 0.25 1.26
N ASN A 113 39.88 -0.03 0.45
CA ASN A 113 40.36 0.85 -0.62
C ASN A 113 39.86 0.41 -2.01
N GLN A 114 38.99 -0.61 -2.06
CA GLN A 114 38.45 -1.08 -3.34
C GLN A 114 37.42 -0.11 -3.89
N GLU A 115 37.64 0.33 -5.13
CA GLU A 115 36.66 1.14 -5.85
C GLU A 115 35.37 0.38 -6.10
N ALA A 116 34.25 1.09 -6.01
CA ALA A 116 32.96 0.52 -6.32
C ALA A 116 32.82 0.25 -7.82
N LYS A 117 32.32 -0.93 -8.16
CA LYS A 117 32.04 -1.28 -9.57
C LYS A 117 30.91 -0.41 -10.14
N PRO A 118 30.88 -0.14 -11.47
CA PRO A 118 29.84 0.70 -12.09
C PRO A 118 28.41 0.31 -11.73
N VAL A 119 28.12 -1.00 -11.67
CA VAL A 119 26.79 -1.52 -11.29
C VAL A 119 26.38 -1.11 -9.87
N VAL A 120 27.30 -0.96 -8.95
CA VAL A 120 27.02 -0.49 -7.58
C VAL A 120 26.45 0.91 -7.59
N HIS A 121 26.99 1.79 -8.44
CA HIS A 121 26.47 3.15 -8.62
C HIS A 121 25.10 3.15 -9.29
N TYR A 122 24.91 2.35 -10.34
CA TYR A 122 23.60 2.20 -10.99
C TYR A 122 22.55 1.68 -10.01
N ALA A 123 22.88 0.70 -9.17
CA ALA A 123 22.00 0.16 -8.17
C ALA A 123 21.61 1.23 -7.12
N ALA A 124 22.56 2.03 -6.66
CA ALA A 124 22.28 3.12 -5.72
C ALA A 124 21.36 4.19 -6.34
N VAL A 125 21.59 4.57 -7.60
CA VAL A 125 20.74 5.52 -8.32
C VAL A 125 19.32 4.95 -8.50
N CYS A 126 19.20 3.72 -9.00
CA CYS A 126 17.90 3.05 -9.22
C CYS A 126 17.11 2.94 -7.91
N TRP A 127 17.74 2.50 -6.83
CA TRP A 127 17.11 2.39 -5.52
C TRP A 127 16.63 3.75 -4.98
N THR A 128 17.50 4.75 -5.08
CA THR A 128 17.20 6.12 -4.65
C THR A 128 16.03 6.70 -5.45
N ILE A 129 16.04 6.60 -6.78
CA ILE A 129 14.96 7.10 -7.64
C ILE A 129 13.65 6.39 -7.33
N HIS A 130 13.66 5.05 -7.17
CA HIS A 130 12.46 4.29 -6.83
C HIS A 130 11.82 4.81 -5.54
N TYR A 131 12.56 4.85 -4.43
CA TYR A 131 11.99 5.27 -3.15
C TYR A 131 11.70 6.76 -3.05
N ALA A 132 12.48 7.63 -3.70
CA ALA A 132 12.15 9.05 -3.85
C ALA A 132 10.83 9.23 -4.63
N LYS A 133 10.64 8.49 -5.74
CA LYS A 133 9.38 8.45 -6.48
C LYS A 133 8.23 7.98 -5.58
N ARG A 134 8.41 6.91 -4.79
CA ARG A 134 7.38 6.40 -3.88
C ARG A 134 6.98 7.43 -2.82
N LEU A 135 7.94 8.18 -2.26
CA LEU A 135 7.66 9.29 -1.34
C LEU A 135 6.89 10.42 -2.03
N PHE A 136 7.33 10.82 -3.21
CA PHE A 136 6.63 11.82 -4.03
C PHE A 136 5.18 11.40 -4.34
N GLU A 137 4.99 10.17 -4.81
CA GLU A 137 3.67 9.62 -5.11
C GLU A 137 2.76 9.58 -3.88
N THR A 138 3.31 9.26 -2.71
CA THR A 138 2.56 9.24 -1.44
C THR A 138 2.06 10.62 -1.05
N ILE A 139 2.84 11.66 -1.33
CA ILE A 139 2.50 13.04 -0.97
C ILE A 139 1.51 13.65 -1.96
N PHE A 140 1.74 13.46 -3.27
CA PHE A 140 1.10 14.24 -4.32
C PHE A 140 0.18 13.43 -5.25
N VAL A 141 0.35 12.11 -5.34
CA VAL A 141 -0.35 11.27 -6.33
C VAL A 141 -1.39 10.36 -5.66
N HIS A 142 -1.04 9.64 -4.61
CA HIS A 142 -1.91 8.62 -4.06
C HIS A 142 -3.16 9.20 -3.39
N ARG A 143 -4.30 8.53 -3.61
CA ARG A 143 -5.58 8.82 -2.97
C ARG A 143 -6.02 7.62 -2.17
N PHE A 144 -5.91 7.74 -0.86
CA PHE A 144 -6.20 6.64 0.07
C PHE A 144 -7.70 6.44 0.23
N SER A 145 -8.16 5.19 0.16
CA SER A 145 -9.56 4.82 0.36
C SER A 145 -9.94 4.62 1.83
N HIS A 146 -8.94 4.49 2.70
CA HIS A 146 -9.11 4.38 4.15
C HIS A 146 -8.22 5.42 4.83
N ALA A 147 -8.72 5.98 5.94
CA ALA A 147 -7.99 7.03 6.66
C ALA A 147 -6.81 6.45 7.45
N THR A 148 -7.01 5.32 8.12
CA THR A 148 -6.04 4.72 9.06
C THR A 148 -5.93 3.21 8.93
N MET A 149 -4.86 2.66 9.54
CA MET A 149 -4.67 1.24 9.75
C MET A 149 -4.11 0.97 11.17
N PRO A 150 -4.18 -0.28 11.68
CA PRO A 150 -3.58 -0.62 12.97
C PRO A 150 -2.07 -0.33 13.00
N LEU A 151 -1.61 0.41 14.01
CA LEU A 151 -0.20 0.81 14.18
C LEU A 151 0.77 -0.38 14.15
N ARG A 152 0.37 -1.53 14.69
CA ARG A 152 1.18 -2.76 14.67
C ARG A 152 1.61 -3.19 13.27
N ASN A 153 0.82 -2.85 12.24
CA ASN A 153 1.14 -3.22 10.87
C ASN A 153 2.29 -2.37 10.31
N LEU A 154 2.46 -1.12 10.79
CA LEU A 154 3.61 -0.29 10.43
C LEU A 154 4.94 -1.00 10.76
N PHE A 155 5.05 -1.57 11.98
CA PHE A 155 6.28 -2.28 12.38
C PHE A 155 6.55 -3.49 11.47
N LYS A 156 5.53 -4.27 11.13
CA LYS A 156 5.68 -5.41 10.18
C LYS A 156 6.17 -4.96 8.81
N ASN A 157 5.59 -3.88 8.30
CA ASN A 157 5.92 -3.36 6.99
C ASN A 157 7.33 -2.75 6.99
N CYS A 158 7.68 -1.96 8.02
CA CYS A 158 9.04 -1.42 8.15
C CYS A 158 10.08 -2.53 8.27
N LEU A 159 9.84 -3.58 9.06
CA LEU A 159 10.75 -4.72 9.14
C LEU A 159 10.99 -5.33 7.76
N TYR A 160 9.94 -5.56 6.96
CA TYR A 160 10.09 -6.07 5.61
C TYR A 160 10.94 -5.14 4.74
N TYR A 161 10.54 -3.87 4.59
CA TYR A 161 11.22 -2.95 3.70
C TYR A 161 12.66 -2.61 4.14
N TRP A 162 12.86 -2.32 5.42
CA TRP A 162 14.15 -1.85 5.92
C TRP A 162 15.18 -2.97 6.03
N LEU A 163 14.78 -4.17 6.49
CA LEU A 163 15.70 -5.30 6.58
C LEU A 163 16.10 -5.83 5.21
N PHE A 164 15.14 -5.93 4.26
CA PHE A 164 15.51 -6.30 2.90
C PHE A 164 16.41 -5.25 2.25
N THR A 165 16.15 -3.96 2.49
CA THR A 165 17.04 -2.89 2.01
C THR A 165 18.45 -3.06 2.56
N MET A 166 18.58 -3.28 3.86
CA MET A 166 19.87 -3.51 4.50
C MET A 166 20.58 -4.71 3.86
N TYR A 167 19.88 -5.81 3.65
CA TYR A 167 20.43 -7.03 3.09
C TYR A 167 20.87 -6.85 1.62
N VAL A 168 20.02 -6.21 0.80
CA VAL A 168 20.34 -5.88 -0.60
C VAL A 168 21.53 -4.92 -0.68
N ALA A 169 21.48 -3.83 0.08
CA ALA A 169 22.51 -2.81 0.09
C ALA A 169 23.85 -3.37 0.59
N TYR A 170 23.84 -4.15 1.69
CA TYR A 170 25.03 -4.81 2.20
C TYR A 170 25.69 -5.69 1.13
N HIS A 171 24.90 -6.52 0.42
CA HIS A 171 25.40 -7.42 -0.60
C HIS A 171 25.98 -6.67 -1.81
N VAL A 172 25.24 -5.70 -2.36
CA VAL A 172 25.63 -4.98 -3.58
C VAL A 172 26.84 -4.05 -3.34
N ASN A 173 26.94 -3.45 -2.16
CA ASN A 173 28.04 -2.54 -1.83
C ASN A 173 29.27 -3.24 -1.22
N HIS A 174 29.22 -4.57 -1.05
CA HIS A 174 30.31 -5.32 -0.47
C HIS A 174 31.59 -5.21 -1.34
N PRO A 175 32.79 -5.01 -0.78
CA PRO A 175 34.05 -4.93 -1.54
C PRO A 175 34.29 -6.14 -2.45
N LEU A 176 33.87 -7.35 -2.02
CA LEU A 176 33.98 -8.58 -2.80
C LEU A 176 32.80 -8.83 -3.75
N TYR A 177 31.93 -7.84 -3.98
CA TYR A 177 30.81 -7.99 -4.88
C TYR A 177 31.26 -8.27 -6.32
N THR A 178 30.70 -9.32 -6.92
CA THR A 178 30.97 -9.69 -8.30
C THR A 178 29.82 -9.20 -9.20
N GLU A 179 30.12 -8.25 -10.06
CA GLU A 179 29.14 -7.69 -11.00
C GLU A 179 28.76 -8.69 -12.09
N PRO A 180 27.55 -8.64 -12.64
CA PRO A 180 27.16 -9.38 -13.83
C PRO A 180 27.86 -8.84 -15.09
N SER A 181 27.65 -9.51 -16.24
CA SER A 181 28.14 -8.97 -17.51
C SER A 181 27.50 -7.61 -17.82
N GLY A 182 28.22 -6.75 -18.55
CA GLY A 182 27.70 -5.44 -18.96
C GLY A 182 26.38 -5.54 -19.73
N ALA A 183 26.21 -6.57 -20.57
CA ALA A 183 24.95 -6.82 -21.27
C ALA A 183 23.78 -7.12 -20.31
N ALA A 184 23.99 -7.98 -19.31
CA ALA A 184 22.98 -8.29 -18.31
C ALA A 184 22.62 -7.04 -17.49
N SER A 185 23.61 -6.23 -17.10
CA SER A 185 23.39 -4.98 -16.38
C SER A 185 22.59 -3.99 -17.21
N ALA A 186 22.90 -3.84 -18.49
CA ALA A 186 22.18 -2.92 -19.39
C ALA A 186 20.72 -3.36 -19.62
N ILE A 187 20.50 -4.66 -19.85
CA ILE A 187 19.15 -5.23 -20.00
C ILE A 187 18.34 -5.03 -18.73
N GLY A 188 18.92 -5.37 -17.57
CA GLY A 188 18.25 -5.20 -16.28
C GLY A 188 17.89 -3.75 -15.99
N LEU A 189 18.80 -2.81 -16.28
CA LEU A 189 18.56 -1.38 -16.14
C LEU A 189 17.44 -0.90 -17.08
N ALA A 190 17.43 -1.32 -18.33
CA ALA A 190 16.38 -0.96 -19.29
C ALA A 190 15.00 -1.46 -18.81
N ILE A 191 14.91 -2.71 -18.36
CA ILE A 191 13.66 -3.26 -17.80
C ILE A 191 13.22 -2.44 -16.57
N PHE A 192 14.15 -2.13 -15.67
CA PHE A 192 13.86 -1.32 -14.47
C PHE A 192 13.27 0.05 -14.87
N VAL A 193 13.92 0.79 -15.73
CA VAL A 193 13.48 2.13 -16.15
C VAL A 193 12.11 2.09 -16.83
N ILE A 194 11.90 1.16 -17.77
CA ILE A 194 10.61 1.00 -18.47
C ILE A 194 9.50 0.70 -17.46
N CYS A 195 9.75 -0.18 -16.50
CA CYS A 195 8.77 -0.57 -15.49
C CYS A 195 8.50 0.56 -14.47
N GLU A 196 9.52 1.36 -14.09
CA GLU A 196 9.33 2.53 -13.24
C GLU A 196 8.44 3.59 -13.91
N LEU A 197 8.65 3.87 -15.20
CA LEU A 197 7.83 4.77 -15.99
C LEU A 197 6.40 4.23 -16.15
N GLY A 198 6.27 2.93 -16.38
CA GLY A 198 4.98 2.26 -16.45
C GLY A 198 4.22 2.34 -15.12
N ASN A 199 4.88 2.04 -14.02
CA ASN A 199 4.30 2.11 -12.67
C ASN A 199 3.79 3.53 -12.34
N LEU A 200 4.61 4.56 -12.59
CA LEU A 200 4.22 5.96 -12.42
C LEU A 200 3.01 6.32 -13.29
N SER A 201 3.01 5.91 -14.57
CA SER A 201 1.91 6.17 -15.52
C SER A 201 0.59 5.58 -15.02
N ILE A 202 0.62 4.36 -14.48
CA ILE A 202 -0.56 3.72 -13.89
C ILE A 202 -1.02 4.45 -12.62
N HIS A 203 -0.10 4.89 -11.75
CA HIS A 203 -0.48 5.63 -10.54
C HIS A 203 -1.14 6.97 -10.88
N LEU A 204 -0.65 7.69 -11.89
CA LEU A 204 -1.27 8.92 -12.37
C LEU A 204 -2.67 8.65 -12.95
N ALA A 205 -2.82 7.63 -13.79
CA ALA A 205 -4.12 7.24 -14.33
C ALA A 205 -5.13 6.85 -13.22
N LEU A 206 -4.69 6.11 -12.20
CA LEU A 206 -5.53 5.76 -11.04
C LEU A 206 -5.91 6.98 -10.17
N ARG A 207 -5.01 7.97 -10.04
CA ARG A 207 -5.30 9.24 -9.38
C ARG A 207 -6.41 9.98 -10.11
N ASP A 208 -6.29 10.10 -11.43
CA ASP A 208 -7.19 10.91 -12.25
C ASP A 208 -8.58 10.24 -12.39
N LEU A 209 -8.64 8.93 -12.23
CA LEU A 209 -9.89 8.18 -12.20
C LEU A 209 -10.80 8.56 -11.02
N ARG A 210 -10.22 9.02 -9.91
CA ARG A 210 -10.94 9.37 -8.68
C ARG A 210 -10.78 10.86 -8.37
N PRO A 211 -11.83 11.68 -8.47
CA PRO A 211 -11.79 13.07 -8.04
C PRO A 211 -11.38 13.22 -6.58
N ALA A 212 -10.69 14.32 -6.25
CA ALA A 212 -10.23 14.57 -4.89
C ALA A 212 -11.44 14.66 -3.92
N GLY A 213 -11.27 14.09 -2.72
CA GLY A 213 -12.32 14.11 -1.69
C GLY A 213 -13.51 13.19 -1.94
N THR A 214 -13.50 12.39 -3.02
CA THR A 214 -14.61 11.46 -3.33
C THR A 214 -14.24 10.00 -3.04
N ALA A 215 -15.25 9.20 -2.74
CA ALA A 215 -15.16 7.75 -2.62
C ALA A 215 -15.59 7.02 -3.92
N VAL A 216 -15.79 7.76 -5.01
CA VAL A 216 -16.24 7.21 -6.29
C VAL A 216 -15.26 6.16 -6.78
N ARG A 217 -15.79 5.01 -7.18
CA ARG A 217 -15.02 3.91 -7.78
C ARG A 217 -15.46 3.77 -9.25
N LYS A 218 -14.48 3.56 -10.10
CA LYS A 218 -14.67 3.35 -11.55
C LYS A 218 -13.78 2.21 -12.00
N ILE A 219 -14.16 1.58 -13.11
CA ILE A 219 -13.30 0.60 -13.79
C ILE A 219 -12.11 1.34 -14.41
N PRO A 220 -10.86 1.00 -14.06
CA PRO A 220 -9.71 1.59 -14.71
C PRO A 220 -9.66 1.19 -16.19
N VAL A 221 -9.36 2.17 -17.04
CA VAL A 221 -9.26 1.99 -18.50
C VAL A 221 -7.95 2.60 -19.01
N THR A 222 -7.57 2.22 -20.23
CA THR A 222 -6.44 2.83 -20.93
C THR A 222 -6.67 4.32 -21.14
N THR A 223 -5.59 5.08 -21.11
CA THR A 223 -5.56 6.50 -21.48
C THR A 223 -4.77 6.68 -22.77
N GLY A 224 -4.48 7.92 -23.19
CA GLY A 224 -3.56 8.18 -24.31
C GLY A 224 -2.10 7.78 -24.04
N ASN A 225 -1.74 7.44 -22.81
CA ASN A 225 -0.39 6.99 -22.45
C ASN A 225 -0.24 5.48 -22.74
N PRO A 226 0.73 5.05 -23.59
CA PRO A 226 0.92 3.64 -23.96
C PRO A 226 1.13 2.70 -22.77
N PHE A 227 1.77 3.14 -21.70
CA PHE A 227 1.99 2.34 -20.50
C PHE A 227 0.67 1.93 -19.81
N THR A 228 -0.42 2.67 -20.03
CA THR A 228 -1.72 2.33 -19.46
C THR A 228 -2.45 1.22 -20.23
N SER A 229 -1.92 0.78 -21.39
CA SER A 229 -2.50 -0.30 -22.20
C SER A 229 -2.66 -1.63 -21.44
N LEU A 230 -1.84 -1.87 -20.43
CA LEU A 230 -1.96 -3.04 -19.55
C LEU A 230 -3.31 -3.11 -18.81
N PHE A 231 -4.06 -2.01 -18.66
CA PHE A 231 -5.45 -2.10 -18.17
C PHE A 231 -6.36 -2.94 -19.04
N ASN A 232 -6.05 -3.13 -20.31
CA ASN A 232 -6.83 -4.04 -21.16
C ASN A 232 -6.69 -5.50 -20.74
N SER A 233 -5.55 -5.86 -20.17
CA SER A 233 -5.19 -7.25 -19.88
C SER A 233 -5.26 -7.61 -18.39
N VAL A 234 -4.99 -6.65 -17.48
CA VAL A 234 -4.93 -6.90 -16.04
C VAL A 234 -5.63 -5.82 -15.22
N SER A 235 -6.05 -6.22 -14.01
CA SER A 235 -6.73 -5.34 -13.04
C SER A 235 -5.76 -4.43 -12.28
N CYS A 236 -4.52 -4.88 -12.07
CA CYS A 236 -3.52 -4.22 -11.25
C CYS A 236 -2.18 -4.05 -11.99
N PRO A 237 -2.15 -3.30 -13.12
CA PRO A 237 -0.92 -3.11 -13.89
C PRO A 237 0.18 -2.38 -13.12
N ASN A 238 -0.16 -1.59 -12.09
CA ASN A 238 0.82 -1.01 -11.19
C ASN A 238 1.69 -2.09 -10.51
N TYR A 239 1.08 -3.20 -10.07
CA TYR A 239 1.84 -4.32 -9.49
C TYR A 239 2.64 -5.09 -10.54
N THR A 240 2.13 -5.20 -11.77
CA THR A 240 2.87 -5.82 -12.88
C THR A 240 4.17 -5.08 -13.14
N TYR A 241 4.10 -3.76 -13.27
CA TYR A 241 5.27 -2.92 -13.44
C TYR A 241 6.19 -2.91 -12.20
N GLU A 242 5.63 -2.87 -11.00
CA GLU A 242 6.42 -2.92 -9.75
C GLU A 242 7.26 -4.21 -9.68
N ILE A 243 6.66 -5.37 -9.98
CA ILE A 243 7.39 -6.65 -10.06
C ILE A 243 8.44 -6.60 -11.17
N GLY A 244 8.10 -6.04 -12.33
CA GLY A 244 9.03 -5.86 -13.43
C GLY A 244 10.25 -5.02 -13.06
N SER A 245 10.06 -3.92 -12.31
CA SER A 245 11.16 -3.09 -11.80
C SER A 245 12.12 -3.91 -10.94
N TRP A 246 11.61 -4.70 -10.00
CA TRP A 246 12.45 -5.53 -9.12
C TRP A 246 13.10 -6.71 -9.83
N ILE A 247 12.47 -7.28 -10.86
CA ILE A 247 13.11 -8.27 -11.76
C ILE A 247 14.25 -7.59 -12.51
N GLY A 248 14.03 -6.41 -13.10
CA GLY A 248 15.07 -5.64 -13.78
C GLY A 248 16.25 -5.33 -12.85
N PHE A 249 15.97 -4.85 -11.64
CA PHE A 249 17.00 -4.60 -10.63
C PHE A 249 17.79 -5.88 -10.26
N THR A 250 17.11 -7.00 -10.14
CA THR A 250 17.74 -8.31 -9.84
C THR A 250 18.66 -8.76 -10.97
N ILE A 251 18.23 -8.62 -12.22
CA ILE A 251 19.05 -8.94 -13.40
C ILE A 251 20.25 -8.00 -13.48
N MET A 252 20.04 -6.70 -13.31
CA MET A 252 21.07 -5.68 -13.32
C MET A 252 22.17 -5.93 -12.30
N THR A 253 21.81 -6.40 -11.11
CA THR A 253 22.74 -6.57 -9.99
C THR A 253 23.15 -8.02 -9.75
N LYS A 254 22.49 -9.02 -10.34
CA LYS A 254 22.67 -10.45 -10.02
C LYS A 254 22.67 -10.71 -8.50
N CYS A 255 21.85 -9.97 -7.77
CA CYS A 255 21.80 -9.95 -6.31
C CYS A 255 20.72 -10.90 -5.79
N LEU A 256 21.10 -11.99 -5.13
CA LEU A 256 20.14 -12.94 -4.53
C LEU A 256 19.22 -12.27 -3.49
N PRO A 257 19.69 -11.41 -2.57
CA PRO A 257 18.79 -10.65 -1.69
C PRO A 257 17.73 -9.85 -2.43
N ALA A 258 18.06 -9.25 -3.58
CA ALA A 258 17.09 -8.52 -4.40
C ALA A 258 16.06 -9.47 -5.04
N ALA A 259 16.48 -10.67 -5.48
CA ALA A 259 15.57 -11.70 -5.99
C ALA A 259 14.58 -12.15 -4.91
N LEU A 260 15.06 -12.38 -3.69
CA LEU A 260 14.21 -12.76 -2.55
C LEU A 260 13.22 -11.65 -2.18
N PHE A 261 13.66 -10.39 -2.18
CA PHE A 261 12.79 -9.23 -2.00
C PHE A 261 11.72 -9.15 -3.09
N ALA A 262 12.13 -9.27 -4.36
CA ALA A 262 11.21 -9.27 -5.50
C ALA A 262 10.18 -10.40 -5.41
N PHE A 263 10.60 -11.61 -5.06
CA PHE A 263 9.71 -12.77 -4.89
C PHE A 263 8.69 -12.56 -3.76
N ALA A 264 9.14 -12.15 -2.58
CA ALA A 264 8.25 -11.88 -1.45
C ALA A 264 7.25 -10.76 -1.77
N GLY A 265 7.71 -9.69 -2.42
CA GLY A 265 6.86 -8.59 -2.90
C GLY A 265 5.85 -9.06 -3.95
N ALA A 266 6.28 -9.85 -4.94
CA ALA A 266 5.43 -10.40 -5.98
C ALA A 266 4.32 -11.29 -5.39
N TYR A 267 4.67 -12.16 -4.44
CA TYR A 267 3.68 -12.97 -3.73
C TYR A 267 2.61 -12.11 -3.05
N GLN A 268 3.02 -11.12 -2.27
CA GLN A 268 2.09 -10.25 -1.55
C GLN A 268 1.23 -9.40 -2.50
N MET A 269 1.83 -8.85 -3.56
CA MET A 269 1.11 -8.09 -4.59
C MET A 269 0.11 -8.96 -5.35
N SER A 270 0.43 -10.24 -5.59
CA SER A 270 -0.48 -11.20 -6.21
C SER A 270 -1.72 -11.45 -5.34
N VAL A 271 -1.55 -11.60 -4.03
CA VAL A 271 -2.66 -11.74 -3.08
C VAL A 271 -3.57 -10.50 -3.11
N TRP A 272 -2.97 -9.31 -3.09
CA TRP A 272 -3.74 -8.05 -3.17
C TRP A 272 -4.42 -7.85 -4.53
N ALA A 273 -3.75 -8.21 -5.62
CA ALA A 273 -4.30 -8.12 -6.98
C ALA A 273 -5.52 -9.01 -7.15
N LEU A 274 -5.46 -10.27 -6.66
CA LEU A 274 -6.60 -11.19 -6.67
C LEU A 274 -7.78 -10.65 -5.87
N ALA A 275 -7.54 -10.15 -4.66
CA ALA A 275 -8.59 -9.57 -3.84
C ALA A 275 -9.25 -8.37 -4.55
N LYS A 276 -8.45 -7.49 -5.16
CA LYS A 276 -8.92 -6.32 -5.90
C LYS A 276 -9.67 -6.70 -7.18
N HIS A 277 -9.16 -7.68 -7.93
CA HIS A 277 -9.80 -8.21 -9.13
C HIS A 277 -11.18 -8.79 -8.82
N ARG A 278 -11.29 -9.63 -7.77
CA ARG A 278 -12.57 -10.18 -7.29
C ARG A 278 -13.55 -9.08 -6.86
N ALA A 279 -13.04 -8.06 -6.17
CA ALA A 279 -13.85 -6.92 -5.76
C ALA A 279 -14.41 -6.14 -6.96
N TYR A 280 -13.62 -5.89 -7.99
CA TYR A 280 -14.09 -5.25 -9.23
C TYR A 280 -15.15 -6.08 -9.93
N LYS A 281 -14.94 -7.39 -10.08
CA LYS A 281 -15.94 -8.29 -10.70
C LYS A 281 -17.27 -8.35 -9.94
N LYS A 282 -17.21 -8.19 -8.61
CA LYS A 282 -18.42 -8.16 -7.78
C LYS A 282 -19.16 -6.81 -7.86
N GLU A 283 -18.39 -5.72 -7.98
CA GLU A 283 -18.93 -4.36 -7.90
C GLU A 283 -19.48 -3.87 -9.25
N PHE A 284 -18.84 -4.28 -10.36
CA PHE A 284 -19.16 -3.81 -11.70
C PHE A 284 -19.66 -4.97 -12.58
N SER A 285 -20.92 -4.92 -12.98
CA SER A 285 -21.54 -5.92 -13.86
C SER A 285 -20.91 -5.94 -15.26
N ASP A 286 -20.42 -4.79 -15.72
CA ASP A 286 -19.76 -4.53 -17.01
C ASP A 286 -18.23 -4.71 -16.97
N TYR A 287 -17.68 -5.27 -15.87
CA TYR A 287 -16.24 -5.46 -15.75
C TYR A 287 -15.69 -6.39 -16.84
N PRO A 288 -14.60 -6.02 -17.57
CA PRO A 288 -14.08 -6.79 -18.70
C PRO A 288 -13.71 -8.23 -18.32
N LYS A 289 -14.39 -9.21 -18.93
CA LYS A 289 -14.27 -10.65 -18.60
C LYS A 289 -12.88 -11.22 -18.90
N GLY A 290 -12.16 -10.66 -19.88
CA GLY A 290 -10.83 -11.13 -20.32
C GLY A 290 -9.67 -10.70 -19.40
N ARG A 291 -9.88 -9.73 -18.51
CA ARG A 291 -8.81 -9.26 -17.62
C ARG A 291 -8.41 -10.31 -16.61
N LYS A 292 -7.11 -10.40 -16.35
CA LYS A 292 -6.50 -11.16 -15.27
C LYS A 292 -6.19 -10.26 -14.06
N ALA A 293 -5.68 -10.83 -12.97
CA ALA A 293 -5.37 -10.03 -11.78
C ALA A 293 -4.11 -9.17 -11.97
N ILE A 294 -3.00 -9.78 -12.41
CA ILE A 294 -1.68 -9.15 -12.43
C ILE A 294 -0.79 -9.58 -13.61
N ILE A 295 -0.87 -10.84 -14.08
CA ILE A 295 -0.06 -11.33 -15.21
C ILE A 295 -0.96 -11.48 -16.43
N PRO A 296 -0.69 -10.74 -17.53
CA PRO A 296 -1.47 -10.84 -18.76
C PRO A 296 -1.62 -12.30 -19.24
N GLY A 297 -2.84 -12.71 -19.55
CA GLY A 297 -3.14 -14.05 -20.07
C GLY A 297 -3.11 -15.18 -19.04
N LEU A 298 -2.40 -15.05 -17.93
CA LEU A 298 -2.15 -16.16 -17.00
C LEU A 298 -2.90 -15.98 -15.66
N PHE A 299 -2.65 -14.88 -14.95
CA PHE A 299 -3.04 -14.75 -13.53
C PHE A 299 -3.55 -13.35 -13.16
#